data_375236e6175491bd5e10d42cd46fad6b
#
_entry.id   375236e6175491bd5e10d42cd46fad6b
#
_cell.length_a   1.000
_cell.length_b   1.000
_cell.length_c   1.000
_cell.angle_alpha   90.00
_cell.angle_beta   90.00
_cell.angle_gamma   90.00
#
_symmetry.space_group_name_H-M   'P 1'
#
loop_
_entity.id
_entity.type
_entity.pdbx_description
1 polymer ?
#
loop_
_entity_poly.entity_id
_entity_poly.type
_entity_poly.pdbx_seq_one_letter_code
_entity_poly.pdbx_strand_id
1 'polypeptide(L)'
;MTTIYDSYILIVDDNAELLALLCEQLRGAGYGHIRTAQSCAAARVCFGAEQPELMILDINLPDGDGFSLFRALRAKADVPALFLSARDADADRLFGLGLGADDYLTKPFLMQELLLRVQHILQRAYR
;
A
#
# COMPACT_ATOMS: atom_id res chain seq x y z
N MET A 1 13.32 -17.33 12.46
CA MET A 1 12.13 -16.61 12.97
C MET A 1 11.85 -15.41 12.07
N THR A 2 10.64 -15.30 11.56
CA THR A 2 10.25 -14.16 10.73
C THR A 2 9.81 -12.99 11.61
N THR A 3 10.08 -11.79 11.15
CA THR A 3 9.63 -10.56 11.78
C THR A 3 8.80 -9.76 10.77
N ILE A 4 8.19 -8.66 11.20
CA ILE A 4 7.46 -7.78 10.27
C ILE A 4 8.40 -7.23 9.17
N TYR A 5 9.70 -7.14 9.44
CA TYR A 5 10.70 -6.62 8.48
C TYR A 5 10.98 -7.59 7.33
N ASP A 6 10.55 -8.83 7.44
CA ASP A 6 10.60 -9.82 6.35
C ASP A 6 9.37 -9.75 5.45
N SER A 7 8.41 -8.91 5.79
CA SER A 7 7.16 -8.76 5.03
C SER A 7 7.42 -8.19 3.64
N TYR A 8 6.72 -8.74 2.65
CA TYR A 8 6.73 -8.23 1.29
C TYR A 8 5.70 -7.10 1.17
N ILE A 9 6.18 -5.91 0.80
CA ILE A 9 5.33 -4.72 0.64
C ILE A 9 5.25 -4.37 -0.85
N LEU A 10 4.04 -4.28 -1.37
CA LEU A 10 3.77 -3.83 -2.74
C LEU A 10 3.25 -2.40 -2.68
N ILE A 11 3.93 -1.48 -3.39
CA ILE A 11 3.55 -0.07 -3.44
C ILE A 11 3.08 0.26 -4.86
N VAL A 12 1.88 0.81 -4.98
CA VAL A 12 1.26 1.14 -6.27
C VAL A 12 0.98 2.64 -6.33
N ASP A 13 1.70 3.33 -7.20
CA ASP A 13 1.57 4.77 -7.42
C ASP A 13 2.18 5.09 -8.78
N ASP A 14 1.59 6.00 -9.54
CA ASP A 14 2.12 6.35 -10.87
C ASP A 14 3.31 7.32 -10.80
N ASN A 15 3.59 7.90 -9.64
CA ASN A 15 4.70 8.82 -9.43
C ASN A 15 5.98 8.05 -9.09
N ALA A 16 6.87 7.92 -10.07
CA ALA A 16 8.12 7.16 -9.92
C ALA A 16 9.04 7.76 -8.84
N GLU A 17 9.07 9.07 -8.68
CA GLU A 17 9.89 9.73 -7.66
C GLU A 17 9.40 9.39 -6.25
N LEU A 18 8.09 9.39 -6.06
CA LEU A 18 7.50 9.01 -4.77
C LEU A 18 7.78 7.54 -4.46
N LEU A 19 7.65 6.65 -5.45
CA LEU A 19 7.97 5.24 -5.27
C LEU A 19 9.41 5.05 -4.81
N ALA A 20 10.36 5.75 -5.45
CA ALA A 20 11.77 5.67 -5.08
C ALA A 20 12.00 6.16 -3.65
N LEU A 21 11.36 7.26 -3.26
CA LEU A 21 11.46 7.80 -1.91
C LEU A 21 10.88 6.84 -0.87
N LEU A 22 9.71 6.27 -1.14
CA LEU A 22 9.08 5.31 -0.23
C LEU A 22 9.95 4.06 -0.06
N CYS A 23 10.51 3.54 -1.16
CA CYS A 23 11.42 2.40 -1.10
C CYS A 23 12.64 2.70 -0.23
N GLU A 24 13.26 3.86 -0.42
CA GLU A 24 14.43 4.28 0.35
C GLU A 24 14.09 4.36 1.85
N GLN A 25 12.98 5.00 2.19
CA GLN A 25 12.58 5.19 3.58
C GLN A 25 12.18 3.87 4.25
N LEU A 26 11.46 3.02 3.55
CA LEU A 26 11.08 1.72 4.09
C LEU A 26 12.30 0.81 4.29
N ARG A 27 13.23 0.80 3.34
CA ARG A 27 14.48 0.04 3.49
C ARG A 27 15.29 0.56 4.67
N GLY A 28 15.37 1.88 4.82
CA GLY A 28 16.03 2.51 5.96
C GLY A 28 15.40 2.12 7.30
N ALA A 29 14.11 1.82 7.31
CA ALA A 29 13.40 1.36 8.50
C ALA A 29 13.53 -0.15 8.74
N GLY A 30 14.14 -0.89 7.82
CA GLY A 30 14.41 -2.32 7.99
C GLY A 30 13.64 -3.25 7.07
N TYR A 31 12.74 -2.74 6.24
CA TYR A 31 11.95 -3.56 5.31
C TYR A 31 12.77 -3.82 4.04
N GLY A 32 13.16 -5.06 3.80
CA GLY A 32 14.04 -5.42 2.69
C GLY A 32 13.35 -5.96 1.46
N HIS A 33 12.06 -6.30 1.54
CA HIS A 33 11.34 -6.93 0.43
C HIS A 33 10.23 -6.02 -0.06
N ILE A 34 10.53 -5.19 -1.07
CA ILE A 34 9.61 -4.17 -1.57
C ILE A 34 9.56 -4.26 -3.09
N ARG A 35 8.36 -4.26 -3.65
CA ARG A 35 8.13 -4.11 -5.09
C ARG A 35 7.24 -2.91 -5.34
N THR A 36 7.39 -2.32 -6.53
CA THR A 36 6.61 -1.16 -6.93
C THR A 36 5.89 -1.43 -8.24
N ALA A 37 4.74 -0.77 -8.41
CA ALA A 37 3.96 -0.82 -9.64
C ALA A 37 3.41 0.58 -9.91
N GLN A 38 3.36 0.98 -11.18
CA GLN A 38 2.92 2.32 -11.57
C GLN A 38 1.51 2.33 -12.19
N SER A 39 0.84 1.19 -12.23
CA SER A 39 -0.49 1.05 -12.82
C SER A 39 -1.25 -0.11 -12.19
N CYS A 40 -2.54 -0.17 -12.43
CA CYS A 40 -3.36 -1.30 -12.00
C CYS A 40 -2.87 -2.61 -12.65
N ALA A 41 -2.56 -2.57 -13.96
CA ALA A 41 -2.07 -3.75 -14.68
C ALA A 41 -0.77 -4.27 -14.09
N ALA A 42 0.20 -3.38 -13.81
CA ALA A 42 1.47 -3.78 -13.21
C ALA A 42 1.28 -4.34 -11.80
N ALA A 43 0.38 -3.74 -11.01
CA ALA A 43 0.06 -4.23 -9.66
C ALA A 43 -0.52 -5.64 -9.71
N ARG A 44 -1.40 -5.93 -10.66
CA ARG A 44 -1.98 -7.28 -10.81
C ARG A 44 -0.91 -8.31 -11.16
N VAL A 45 0.04 -7.96 -12.02
CA VAL A 45 1.17 -8.84 -12.35
C VAL A 45 2.01 -9.13 -11.12
N CYS A 46 2.37 -8.11 -10.35
CA CYS A 46 3.15 -8.28 -9.12
C CYS A 46 2.41 -9.16 -8.12
N PHE A 47 1.12 -8.90 -7.91
CA PHE A 47 0.29 -9.68 -6.96
C PHE A 47 0.17 -11.15 -7.39
N GLY A 48 0.03 -11.40 -8.69
CA GLY A 48 -0.06 -12.76 -9.22
C GLY A 48 1.26 -13.53 -9.15
N ALA A 49 2.39 -12.83 -9.22
CA ALA A 49 3.70 -13.45 -9.14
C ALA A 49 4.05 -13.84 -7.70
N GLU A 50 3.72 -12.97 -6.74
CA GLU A 50 3.96 -13.22 -5.33
C GLU A 50 2.95 -12.39 -4.52
N GLN A 51 2.21 -13.05 -3.63
CA GLN A 51 1.23 -12.37 -2.80
C GLN A 51 1.92 -11.47 -1.78
N PRO A 52 1.64 -10.16 -1.77
CA PRO A 52 2.23 -9.27 -0.76
C PRO A 52 1.58 -9.48 0.61
N GLU A 53 2.27 -9.00 1.62
CA GLU A 53 1.77 -8.99 2.99
C GLU A 53 1.21 -7.64 3.40
N LEU A 54 1.52 -6.60 2.61
CA LEU A 54 0.93 -5.27 2.73
C LEU A 54 0.92 -4.61 1.37
N MET A 55 -0.17 -3.92 1.05
CA MET A 55 -0.27 -3.07 -0.14
C MET A 55 -0.38 -1.61 0.29
N ILE A 56 0.41 -0.74 -0.35
CA ILE A 56 0.25 0.72 -0.23
C ILE A 56 -0.24 1.19 -1.60
N LEU A 57 -1.46 1.72 -1.66
CA LEU A 57 -2.15 1.97 -2.91
C LEU A 57 -2.56 3.43 -3.06
N ASP A 58 -2.22 4.05 -4.19
CA ASP A 58 -2.86 5.28 -4.61
C ASP A 58 -4.21 4.96 -5.27
N ILE A 59 -5.08 5.96 -5.32
CA ILE A 59 -6.42 5.83 -5.91
C ILE A 59 -6.42 6.22 -7.38
N ASN A 60 -5.77 7.34 -7.72
CA ASN A 60 -5.74 7.84 -9.10
C ASN A 60 -4.59 7.20 -9.86
N LEU A 61 -4.89 6.17 -10.63
CA LEU A 61 -3.92 5.43 -11.44
C LEU A 61 -4.24 5.63 -12.92
N PRO A 62 -3.24 5.48 -13.83
CA PRO A 62 -3.45 5.81 -15.24
C PRO A 62 -4.45 4.90 -15.96
N ASP A 63 -4.64 3.68 -15.49
CA ASP A 63 -5.49 2.67 -16.12
C ASP A 63 -6.67 2.22 -15.24
N GLY A 64 -6.99 2.98 -14.19
CA GLY A 64 -8.11 2.66 -13.32
C GLY A 64 -8.02 3.39 -11.99
N ASP A 65 -8.80 2.94 -11.03
CA ASP A 65 -8.75 3.52 -9.69
C ASP A 65 -8.34 2.49 -8.63
N GLY A 66 -7.69 2.99 -7.58
CA GLY A 66 -7.16 2.13 -6.52
C GLY A 66 -8.22 1.45 -5.68
N PHE A 67 -9.43 2.00 -5.58
CA PHE A 67 -10.52 1.33 -4.87
C PHE A 67 -10.94 0.05 -5.58
N SER A 68 -11.14 0.12 -6.89
CA SER A 68 -11.50 -1.05 -7.70
C SER A 68 -10.37 -2.08 -7.70
N LEU A 69 -9.13 -1.61 -7.80
CA LEU A 69 -7.96 -2.49 -7.72
C LEU A 69 -7.91 -3.22 -6.37
N PHE A 70 -8.09 -2.51 -5.28
CA PHE A 70 -8.10 -3.09 -3.94
C PHE A 70 -9.17 -4.17 -3.81
N ARG A 71 -10.39 -3.89 -4.27
CA ARG A 71 -11.49 -4.86 -4.22
C ARG A 71 -11.16 -6.12 -5.00
N ALA A 72 -10.60 -5.97 -6.19
CA ALA A 72 -10.24 -7.10 -7.05
C ALA A 72 -9.14 -7.96 -6.42
N LEU A 73 -8.13 -7.35 -5.83
CA LEU A 73 -7.03 -8.07 -5.18
C LEU A 73 -7.48 -8.70 -3.86
N ARG A 74 -8.27 -7.99 -3.07
CA ARG A 74 -8.80 -8.49 -1.79
C ARG A 74 -9.72 -9.70 -2.01
N ALA A 75 -10.40 -9.78 -3.15
CA ALA A 75 -11.22 -10.95 -3.50
C ALA A 75 -10.37 -12.22 -3.68
N LYS A 76 -9.08 -12.08 -4.00
CA LYS A 76 -8.16 -13.20 -4.17
C LYS A 76 -7.46 -13.60 -2.88
N ALA A 77 -7.18 -12.64 -2.00
CA ALA A 77 -6.46 -12.89 -0.76
C ALA A 77 -6.70 -11.76 0.23
N ASP A 78 -6.74 -12.09 1.51
CA ASP A 78 -6.95 -11.12 2.58
C ASP A 78 -5.64 -10.44 2.95
N VAL A 79 -5.20 -9.48 2.12
CA VAL A 79 -3.96 -8.73 2.33
C VAL A 79 -4.30 -7.36 2.88
N PRO A 80 -3.67 -6.92 3.99
CA PRO A 80 -3.88 -5.57 4.51
C PRO A 80 -3.45 -4.51 3.52
N ALA A 81 -4.12 -3.35 3.57
CA ALA A 81 -3.84 -2.25 2.66
C ALA A 81 -3.89 -0.90 3.37
N LEU A 82 -3.01 -0.01 2.93
CA LEU A 82 -2.96 1.39 3.31
C LEU A 82 -3.16 2.20 2.03
N PHE A 83 -4.22 3.00 1.96
CA PHE A 83 -4.37 3.96 0.88
C PHE A 83 -3.50 5.19 1.15
N LEU A 84 -2.77 5.63 0.14
CA LEU A 84 -1.93 6.82 0.18
C LEU A 84 -2.27 7.66 -1.04
N SER A 85 -3.04 8.74 -0.86
CA SER A 85 -3.62 9.45 -2.00
C SER A 85 -3.77 10.94 -1.73
N ALA A 86 -3.77 11.73 -2.82
CA ALA A 86 -4.09 13.15 -2.77
C ALA A 86 -5.58 13.40 -2.56
N ARG A 87 -6.44 12.40 -2.69
CA ARG A 87 -7.86 12.52 -2.39
C ARG A 87 -8.06 12.65 -0.89
N ASP A 88 -8.38 13.86 -0.45
CA ASP A 88 -8.47 14.22 0.97
C ASP A 88 -9.89 14.46 1.47
N ALA A 89 -10.90 14.30 0.62
CA ALA A 89 -12.28 14.43 1.03
C ALA A 89 -12.65 13.34 2.05
N ASP A 90 -13.43 13.69 3.05
CA ASP A 90 -13.90 12.72 4.05
C ASP A 90 -14.65 11.56 3.40
N ALA A 91 -15.42 11.83 2.34
CA ALA A 91 -16.15 10.79 1.62
C ALA A 91 -15.19 9.75 1.01
N ASP A 92 -14.07 10.18 0.41
CA ASP A 92 -13.08 9.26 -0.14
C ASP A 92 -12.44 8.40 0.94
N ARG A 93 -12.05 9.03 2.05
CA ARG A 93 -11.44 8.34 3.18
C ARG A 93 -12.39 7.31 3.78
N LEU A 94 -13.63 7.71 4.02
CA LEU A 94 -14.64 6.80 4.59
C LEU A 94 -14.96 5.66 3.64
N PHE A 95 -15.00 5.94 2.34
CA PHE A 95 -15.25 4.90 1.33
C PHE A 95 -14.13 3.86 1.35
N GLY A 96 -12.86 4.29 1.32
CA GLY A 96 -11.71 3.39 1.36
C GLY A 96 -11.67 2.53 2.61
N LEU A 97 -11.88 3.14 3.77
CA LEU A 97 -11.93 2.41 5.04
C LEU A 97 -13.13 1.45 5.09
N GLY A 98 -14.26 1.86 4.53
CA GLY A 98 -15.46 1.02 4.44
C GLY A 98 -15.28 -0.19 3.55
N LEU A 99 -14.37 -0.15 2.57
CA LEU A 99 -14.03 -1.31 1.74
C LEU A 99 -13.22 -2.36 2.51
N GLY A 100 -12.67 -1.99 3.66
CA GLY A 100 -11.87 -2.90 4.49
C GLY A 100 -10.38 -2.59 4.50
N ALA A 101 -9.96 -1.42 3.99
CA ALA A 101 -8.58 -0.98 4.12
C ALA A 101 -8.25 -0.75 5.60
N ASP A 102 -7.02 -0.99 5.98
CA ASP A 102 -6.57 -0.85 7.36
C ASP A 102 -6.35 0.60 7.73
N ASP A 103 -6.01 1.43 6.76
CA ASP A 103 -5.79 2.84 7.00
C ASP A 103 -5.87 3.66 5.71
N TYR A 104 -5.92 4.98 5.85
CA TYR A 104 -5.97 5.94 4.75
C TYR A 104 -5.16 7.16 5.12
N LEU A 105 -4.11 7.45 4.35
CA LEU A 105 -3.22 8.58 4.58
C LEU A 105 -3.26 9.52 3.39
N THR A 106 -3.48 10.82 3.65
CA THR A 106 -3.59 11.81 2.58
C THR A 106 -2.23 12.45 2.26
N LYS A 107 -2.01 12.75 0.98
CA LYS A 107 -0.86 13.54 0.53
C LYS A 107 -1.17 15.03 0.62
N PRO A 108 -0.25 15.87 1.10
CA PRO A 108 1.07 15.53 1.62
C PRO A 108 0.99 14.87 3.01
N PHE A 109 1.94 14.01 3.29
CA PHE A 109 2.00 13.28 4.56
C PHE A 109 3.38 13.40 5.19
N LEU A 110 3.46 13.09 6.48
CA LEU A 110 4.74 12.99 7.17
C LEU A 110 5.28 11.58 7.00
N MET A 111 6.54 11.45 6.58
CA MET A 111 7.14 10.13 6.38
C MET A 111 7.12 9.30 7.67
N GLN A 112 7.35 9.92 8.82
CA GLN A 112 7.29 9.24 10.11
C GLN A 112 5.90 8.64 10.37
N GLU A 113 4.85 9.35 9.96
CA GLU A 113 3.48 8.85 10.11
C GLU A 113 3.25 7.63 9.23
N LEU A 114 3.70 7.67 7.97
CA LEU A 114 3.60 6.51 7.08
C LEU A 114 4.30 5.29 7.69
N LEU A 115 5.52 5.46 8.17
CA LEU A 115 6.31 4.36 8.75
C LEU A 115 5.63 3.77 9.99
N LEU A 116 5.04 4.62 10.84
CA LEU A 116 4.29 4.15 12.01
C LEU A 116 3.05 3.36 11.61
N ARG A 117 2.32 3.83 10.59
CA ARG A 117 1.14 3.13 10.09
C ARG A 117 1.49 1.76 9.52
N VAL A 118 2.55 1.69 8.73
CA VAL A 118 3.05 0.42 8.17
C VAL A 118 3.39 -0.55 9.30
N GLN A 119 4.12 -0.09 10.29
CA GLN A 119 4.50 -0.91 11.44
C GLN A 119 3.27 -1.44 12.19
N HIS A 120 2.31 -0.57 12.48
CA HIS A 120 1.10 -0.95 13.21
C HIS A 120 0.25 -1.95 12.43
N ILE A 121 0.10 -1.75 11.13
CA ILE A 121 -0.67 -2.67 10.29
C ILE A 121 -0.02 -4.06 10.28
N LEU A 122 1.30 -4.13 10.04
CA LEU A 122 2.01 -5.40 9.99
C LEU A 122 2.02 -6.12 11.34
N GLN A 123 2.22 -5.39 12.43
CA GLN A 123 2.18 -5.96 13.77
C GLN A 123 0.80 -6.54 14.09
N ARG A 124 -0.26 -5.85 13.70
CA ARG A 124 -1.62 -6.29 13.97
C ARG A 124 -1.99 -7.51 13.13
N ALA A 125 -1.55 -7.54 11.87
CA ALA A 125 -1.90 -8.60 10.92
C ALA A 125 -1.07 -9.89 11.12
N TYR A 126 0.19 -9.77 11.53
CA TYR A 126 1.15 -10.88 11.50
C TYR A 126 1.90 -11.10 12.81
N ARG A 127 1.25 -10.92 13.90
CA ARG A 127 1.85 -11.24 15.20
C ARG A 127 2.12 -12.71 15.36
#